data_29ed20140ab311c5b8815e1482310265
#
_entry.id   29ed20140ab311c5b8815e1482310265
#
_cell.length_a   1.000
_cell.length_b   1.000
_cell.length_c   1.000
_cell.angle_alpha   90.00
_cell.angle_beta   90.00
_cell.angle_gamma   90.00
#
_symmetry.space_group_name_H-M   'P 1'
#
loop_
_entity.id
_entity.type
_entity.pdbx_description
1 polymer ?
#
loop_
_entity_poly.entity_id
_entity_poly.type
_entity_poly.pdbx_seq_one_letter_code
_entity_poly.pdbx_strand_id
1 'polypeptide(L)'
;MTAHFTDRPDPTRADARLAKASTWNVGTRRRQRAAVDAIRKAWAGREWPHPGLLSYSVYAGEDGATLLHYSQWTGEHAYQDFVREGRDLRNAEIDAAVPGIERLELHTYELYRSGLRAAGDTRQTGCLVIVEAEFDGPDPARQRAWVDTVFEALGEAAELPAGGIAAHFHVSTDGTRVINYAEWESAEHHIAALAAPGDGVGSPSPRWERVHDYPGMTGGGGVHRYTPALSMEPGVGG
;
A
#
# COMPACT_ATOMS: atom_id res chain seq x y z
N MET A 1 -7.90 23.82 5.97
CA MET A 1 -7.63 22.59 6.78
C MET A 1 -6.14 22.31 6.72
N THR A 2 -5.49 21.96 7.84
CA THR A 2 -4.07 21.56 7.88
C THR A 2 -3.96 20.03 7.92
N ALA A 3 -2.75 19.50 7.66
CA ALA A 3 -2.51 18.07 7.80
C ALA A 3 -2.65 17.64 9.27
N HIS A 4 -3.42 16.59 9.50
CA HIS A 4 -3.55 15.89 10.78
C HIS A 4 -2.83 14.54 10.68
N PHE A 5 -1.91 14.25 11.61
CA PHE A 5 -1.20 12.98 11.62
C PHE A 5 -2.04 11.92 12.30
N THR A 6 -2.14 10.76 11.67
CA THR A 6 -2.89 9.59 12.12
C THR A 6 -1.97 8.37 12.25
N ASP A 7 -2.44 7.31 12.89
CA ASP A 7 -1.64 6.09 13.03
C ASP A 7 -1.55 5.31 11.70
N ARG A 8 -2.64 5.31 10.92
CA ARG A 8 -2.74 4.60 9.64
C ARG A 8 -3.90 5.16 8.78
N PRO A 9 -3.90 4.93 7.46
CA PRO A 9 -5.07 5.19 6.64
C PRO A 9 -6.17 4.14 6.91
N ASP A 10 -7.39 4.41 6.46
CA ASP A 10 -8.44 3.40 6.30
C ASP A 10 -8.54 3.01 4.82
N PRO A 11 -8.00 1.84 4.41
CA PRO A 11 -8.08 1.40 3.01
C PRO A 11 -9.51 1.15 2.52
N THR A 12 -10.47 0.98 3.44
CA THR A 12 -11.87 0.65 3.12
C THR A 12 -12.81 1.87 3.13
N ARG A 13 -12.29 3.07 3.35
CA ARG A 13 -13.11 4.28 3.39
C ARG A 13 -13.97 4.45 2.14
N ALA A 14 -15.25 4.69 2.32
CA ALA A 14 -16.25 4.68 1.26
C ALA A 14 -16.15 5.86 0.27
N ASP A 15 -15.52 6.96 0.66
CA ASP A 15 -15.32 8.15 -0.16
C ASP A 15 -14.06 8.08 -1.05
N ALA A 16 -13.17 7.08 -0.85
CA ALA A 16 -12.05 6.83 -1.74
C ALA A 16 -12.50 6.07 -2.99
N ARG A 17 -12.23 6.66 -4.15
CA ARG A 17 -12.46 6.02 -5.46
C ARG A 17 -11.18 5.40 -5.99
N LEU A 18 -10.05 5.99 -5.68
CA LEU A 18 -8.74 5.58 -6.16
C LEU A 18 -7.71 5.59 -5.04
N ALA A 19 -6.75 4.69 -5.14
CA ALA A 19 -5.50 4.75 -4.42
C ALA A 19 -4.33 4.93 -5.39
N LYS A 20 -3.36 5.75 -5.03
CA LYS A 20 -2.08 5.85 -5.74
C LYS A 20 -1.00 5.22 -4.87
N ALA A 21 -0.23 4.31 -5.44
CA ALA A 21 0.95 3.74 -4.81
C ALA A 21 2.18 4.10 -5.64
N SER A 22 3.20 4.66 -5.00
CA SER A 22 4.47 4.98 -5.66
C SER A 22 5.65 4.59 -4.79
N THR A 23 6.74 4.17 -5.44
CA THR A 23 7.97 3.76 -4.78
C THR A 23 9.09 4.73 -5.10
N TRP A 24 9.79 5.18 -4.04
CA TRP A 24 10.99 5.99 -4.15
C TRP A 24 12.21 5.19 -3.69
N ASN A 25 13.30 5.27 -4.43
CA ASN A 25 14.61 4.81 -3.98
C ASN A 25 15.38 6.00 -3.38
N VAL A 26 15.73 5.89 -2.13
CA VAL A 26 16.51 6.91 -1.38
C VAL A 26 17.93 6.42 -1.04
N GLY A 27 18.23 5.17 -1.38
CA GLY A 27 19.56 4.57 -1.41
C GLY A 27 20.07 3.99 -0.10
N THR A 28 19.81 4.56 1.08
CA THR A 28 20.33 4.06 2.36
C THR A 28 19.36 4.32 3.52
N ARG A 29 19.45 3.49 4.57
CA ARG A 29 18.64 3.65 5.80
C ARG A 29 18.77 5.04 6.45
N ARG A 30 19.92 5.65 6.40
CA ARG A 30 20.10 7.03 6.90
C ARG A 30 19.31 8.02 6.05
N ARG A 31 19.39 7.90 4.74
CA ARG A 31 18.66 8.76 3.80
C ARG A 31 17.15 8.48 3.84
N GLN A 32 16.76 7.22 4.07
CA GLN A 32 15.35 6.83 4.25
C GLN A 32 14.74 7.59 5.44
N ARG A 33 15.41 7.63 6.60
CA ARG A 33 14.97 8.43 7.75
C ARG A 33 14.94 9.92 7.43
N ALA A 34 15.99 10.44 6.80
CA ALA A 34 16.05 11.85 6.41
C ALA A 34 14.93 12.25 5.43
N ALA A 35 14.55 11.37 4.49
CA ALA A 35 13.45 11.60 3.56
C ALA A 35 12.10 11.60 4.28
N VAL A 36 11.87 10.69 5.22
CA VAL A 36 10.65 10.68 6.07
C VAL A 36 10.55 11.99 6.86
N ASP A 37 11.64 12.45 7.46
CA ASP A 37 11.69 13.71 8.22
C ASP A 37 11.42 14.93 7.30
N ALA A 38 11.99 14.93 6.09
CA ALA A 38 11.77 15.98 5.10
C ALA A 38 10.29 16.01 4.64
N ILE A 39 9.70 14.83 4.37
CA ILE A 39 8.28 14.72 4.03
C ILE A 39 7.43 15.25 5.19
N ARG A 40 7.68 14.82 6.43
CA ARG A 40 6.97 15.32 7.61
C ARG A 40 7.01 16.85 7.68
N LYS A 41 8.17 17.46 7.49
CA LYS A 41 8.32 18.93 7.51
C LYS A 41 7.58 19.61 6.37
N ALA A 42 7.64 19.05 5.15
CA ALA A 42 6.97 19.60 3.98
C ALA A 42 5.44 19.59 4.10
N TRP A 43 4.88 18.75 4.97
CA TRP A 43 3.44 18.62 5.18
C TRP A 43 2.96 19.26 6.49
N ALA A 44 3.78 19.29 7.54
CA ALA A 44 3.40 19.81 8.85
C ALA A 44 3.07 21.30 8.81
N GLY A 45 1.98 21.71 9.46
CA GLY A 45 1.60 23.12 9.62
C GLY A 45 1.15 23.84 8.36
N ARG A 46 1.00 23.12 7.25
CA ARG A 46 0.54 23.67 5.98
C ARG A 46 -0.91 23.34 5.70
N GLU A 47 -1.48 24.13 4.83
CA GLU A 47 -2.80 23.84 4.28
C GLU A 47 -2.77 22.51 3.53
N TRP A 48 -3.83 21.71 3.74
CA TRP A 48 -4.03 20.46 3.02
C TRP A 48 -4.13 20.75 1.53
N PRO A 49 -3.36 20.07 0.67
CA PRO A 49 -3.11 20.56 -0.68
C PRO A 49 -4.31 20.50 -1.62
N HIS A 50 -5.25 19.59 -1.36
CA HIS A 50 -6.42 19.42 -2.23
C HIS A 50 -7.53 18.70 -1.47
N PRO A 51 -8.80 19.15 -1.55
CA PRO A 51 -9.91 18.52 -0.84
C PRO A 51 -10.19 17.08 -1.28
N GLY A 52 -9.82 16.71 -2.48
CA GLY A 52 -9.96 15.34 -2.99
C GLY A 52 -8.83 14.39 -2.62
N LEU A 53 -7.75 14.85 -1.98
CA LEU A 53 -6.79 13.99 -1.30
C LEU A 53 -7.35 13.64 0.07
N LEU A 54 -7.63 12.37 0.31
CA LEU A 54 -8.33 11.90 1.51
C LEU A 54 -7.37 11.39 2.59
N SER A 55 -6.26 10.80 2.19
CA SER A 55 -5.17 10.38 3.08
C SER A 55 -3.86 10.29 2.31
N TYR A 56 -2.75 10.42 3.04
CA TYR A 56 -1.41 10.20 2.51
C TYR A 56 -0.55 9.52 3.56
N SER A 57 0.06 8.39 3.18
CA SER A 57 0.89 7.58 4.06
C SER A 57 2.23 7.24 3.41
N VAL A 58 3.25 7.11 4.24
CA VAL A 58 4.62 6.75 3.85
C VAL A 58 5.07 5.58 4.70
N TYR A 59 5.64 4.59 4.04
CA TYR A 59 6.14 3.37 4.66
C TYR A 59 7.61 3.19 4.30
N ALA A 60 8.44 2.84 5.28
CA ALA A 60 9.86 2.61 5.11
C ALA A 60 10.14 1.14 4.80
N GLY A 61 10.72 0.84 3.64
CA GLY A 61 11.09 -0.51 3.25
C GLY A 61 12.13 -1.13 4.19
N GLU A 62 12.00 -2.42 4.47
CA GLU A 62 12.96 -3.17 5.29
C GLU A 62 14.36 -3.23 4.67
N ASP A 63 14.44 -3.07 3.34
CA ASP A 63 15.70 -2.95 2.60
C ASP A 63 16.55 -1.74 3.04
N GLY A 64 15.93 -0.79 3.75
CA GLY A 64 16.56 0.45 4.20
C GLY A 64 16.85 1.46 3.09
N ALA A 65 16.34 1.24 1.88
CA ALA A 65 16.59 2.05 0.71
C ALA A 65 15.32 2.60 0.05
N THR A 66 14.19 1.94 0.23
CA THR A 66 12.93 2.32 -0.42
C THR A 66 11.94 3.00 0.52
N LEU A 67 11.09 3.85 -0.04
CA LEU A 67 9.88 4.37 0.58
C LEU A 67 8.69 4.02 -0.32
N LEU A 68 7.64 3.45 0.26
CA LEU A 68 6.35 3.32 -0.38
C LEU A 68 5.46 4.49 0.05
N HIS A 69 4.85 5.14 -0.92
CA HIS A 69 3.84 6.17 -0.72
C HIS A 69 2.48 5.61 -1.11
N TYR A 70 1.51 5.73 -0.23
CA TYR A 70 0.13 5.33 -0.49
C TYR A 70 -0.77 6.52 -0.22
N SER A 71 -1.61 6.90 -1.18
CA SER A 71 -2.55 8.00 -1.04
C SER A 71 -3.93 7.63 -1.60
N GLN A 72 -4.98 8.13 -0.94
CA GLN A 72 -6.37 7.87 -1.31
C GLN A 72 -7.02 9.15 -1.84
N TRP A 73 -7.82 9.00 -2.89
CA TRP A 73 -8.36 10.12 -3.66
C TRP A 73 -9.86 9.91 -3.95
N THR A 74 -10.58 11.03 -4.02
CA THR A 74 -11.98 11.05 -4.47
C THR A 74 -12.13 10.71 -5.97
N GLY A 75 -11.04 10.74 -6.73
CA GLY A 75 -10.99 10.39 -8.15
C GLY A 75 -9.74 10.90 -8.85
N GLU A 76 -9.57 10.48 -10.10
CA GLU A 76 -8.39 10.81 -10.92
C GLU A 76 -8.27 12.33 -11.17
N HIS A 77 -9.37 13.01 -11.38
CA HIS A 77 -9.38 14.47 -11.62
C HIS A 77 -8.78 15.24 -10.44
N ALA A 78 -9.16 14.88 -9.21
CA ALA A 78 -8.60 15.48 -8.00
C ALA A 78 -7.08 15.28 -7.88
N TYR A 79 -6.59 14.09 -8.27
CA TYR A 79 -5.15 13.85 -8.32
C TYR A 79 -4.46 14.71 -9.38
N GLN A 80 -5.02 14.85 -10.57
CA GLN A 80 -4.46 15.69 -11.64
C GLN A 80 -4.42 17.16 -11.25
N ASP A 81 -5.43 17.67 -10.56
CA ASP A 81 -5.46 19.04 -10.03
C ASP A 81 -4.33 19.25 -9.02
N PHE A 82 -4.16 18.34 -8.07
CA PHE A 82 -3.05 18.37 -7.12
C PHE A 82 -1.68 18.35 -7.80
N VAL A 83 -1.51 17.54 -8.86
CA VAL A 83 -0.24 17.49 -9.63
C VAL A 83 0.08 18.85 -10.25
N ARG A 84 -0.94 19.53 -10.80
CA ARG A 84 -0.74 20.85 -11.42
C ARG A 84 -0.45 21.97 -10.42
N GLU A 85 -1.05 21.91 -9.23
CA GLU A 85 -1.13 23.07 -8.35
C GLU A 85 -0.30 22.96 -7.07
N GLY A 86 -0.02 21.76 -6.58
CA GLY A 86 0.51 21.61 -5.22
C GLY A 86 1.68 20.66 -5.02
N ARG A 87 1.92 19.72 -5.95
CA ARG A 87 2.90 18.66 -5.76
C ARG A 87 4.35 19.15 -5.81
N ASP A 88 4.66 19.99 -6.79
CA ASP A 88 6.05 20.28 -7.16
C ASP A 88 6.78 21.08 -6.09
N LEU A 89 6.09 22.00 -5.40
CA LEU A 89 6.69 22.75 -4.30
C LEU A 89 7.15 21.84 -3.14
N ARG A 90 6.30 20.88 -2.74
CA ARG A 90 6.64 19.93 -1.68
C ARG A 90 7.77 18.99 -2.10
N ASN A 91 7.72 18.52 -3.34
CA ASN A 91 8.80 17.69 -3.89
C ASN A 91 10.13 18.43 -3.93
N ALA A 92 10.16 19.70 -4.37
CA ALA A 92 11.38 20.49 -4.41
C ALA A 92 12.02 20.66 -3.02
N GLU A 93 11.24 20.86 -1.98
CA GLU A 93 11.75 20.97 -0.61
C GLU A 93 12.30 19.64 -0.10
N ILE A 94 11.64 18.53 -0.41
CA ILE A 94 12.11 17.18 -0.05
C ILE A 94 13.40 16.87 -0.79
N ASP A 95 13.47 17.16 -2.09
CA ASP A 95 14.66 16.94 -2.93
C ASP A 95 15.83 17.82 -2.51
N ALA A 96 15.58 19.05 -2.06
CA ALA A 96 16.61 19.93 -1.50
C ALA A 96 17.17 19.38 -0.18
N ALA A 97 16.32 18.77 0.66
CA ALA A 97 16.77 18.17 1.92
C ALA A 97 17.47 16.82 1.73
N VAL A 98 17.09 16.04 0.72
CA VAL A 98 17.65 14.73 0.41
C VAL A 98 17.89 14.61 -1.11
N PRO A 99 18.95 15.21 -1.65
CA PRO A 99 19.24 15.19 -3.08
C PRO A 99 19.42 13.77 -3.63
N GLY A 100 18.95 13.52 -4.86
CA GLY A 100 19.12 12.24 -5.55
C GLY A 100 18.12 11.17 -5.12
N ILE A 101 16.91 11.56 -4.76
CA ILE A 101 15.77 10.64 -4.65
C ILE A 101 15.34 10.23 -6.06
N GLU A 102 15.23 8.93 -6.29
CA GLU A 102 14.72 8.37 -7.54
C GLU A 102 13.27 7.93 -7.34
N ARG A 103 12.37 8.47 -8.16
CA ARG A 103 10.96 8.07 -8.18
C ARG A 103 10.79 6.96 -9.20
N LEU A 104 10.61 5.73 -8.73
CA LEU A 104 10.66 4.54 -9.58
C LEU A 104 9.34 4.29 -10.30
N GLU A 105 8.26 4.23 -9.53
CA GLU A 105 6.96 3.80 -10.04
C GLU A 105 5.83 4.63 -9.43
N LEU A 106 4.74 4.73 -10.18
CA LEU A 106 3.46 5.26 -9.73
C LEU A 106 2.33 4.52 -10.43
N HIS A 107 1.53 3.80 -9.68
CA HIS A 107 0.37 3.09 -10.19
C HIS A 107 -0.92 3.59 -9.52
N THR A 108 -2.00 3.49 -10.28
CA THR A 108 -3.35 3.83 -9.82
C THR A 108 -4.15 2.55 -9.61
N TYR A 109 -4.82 2.47 -8.49
CA TYR A 109 -5.56 1.28 -8.08
C TYR A 109 -6.98 1.62 -7.63
N GLU A 110 -7.85 0.63 -7.74
CA GLU A 110 -9.18 0.60 -7.10
C GLU A 110 -9.19 -0.54 -6.08
N LEU A 111 -9.78 -0.29 -4.90
CA LEU A 111 -10.01 -1.36 -3.95
C LEU A 111 -11.09 -2.31 -4.52
N TYR A 112 -10.76 -3.60 -4.61
CA TYR A 112 -11.67 -4.61 -5.12
C TYR A 112 -12.29 -5.44 -3.99
N ARG A 113 -11.45 -5.99 -3.11
CA ARG A 113 -11.91 -6.91 -2.06
C ARG A 113 -11.02 -6.82 -0.83
N SER A 114 -11.60 -6.97 0.35
CA SER A 114 -10.88 -6.99 1.61
C SER A 114 -11.17 -8.24 2.42
N GLY A 115 -10.13 -8.82 3.01
CA GLY A 115 -10.22 -9.73 4.14
C GLY A 115 -10.23 -8.88 5.40
N LEU A 116 -11.33 -8.94 6.14
CA LEU A 116 -11.63 -7.91 7.13
C LEU A 116 -10.81 -8.07 8.41
N ARG A 117 -10.38 -6.94 8.92
CA ARG A 117 -10.07 -6.78 10.34
C ARG A 117 -11.30 -7.18 11.16
N ALA A 118 -11.13 -8.01 12.17
CA ALA A 118 -12.23 -8.38 13.06
C ALA A 118 -12.86 -7.13 13.70
N ALA A 119 -14.17 -7.13 13.86
CA ALA A 119 -14.85 -6.02 14.52
C ALA A 119 -14.29 -5.82 15.93
N GLY A 120 -13.89 -4.59 16.26
CA GLY A 120 -13.26 -4.24 17.54
C GLY A 120 -11.77 -4.60 17.66
N ASP A 121 -11.12 -5.05 16.60
CA ASP A 121 -9.68 -5.28 16.58
C ASP A 121 -8.93 -3.93 16.63
N THR A 122 -8.21 -3.69 17.74
CA THR A 122 -7.44 -2.45 17.99
C THR A 122 -5.94 -2.65 17.83
N ARG A 123 -5.50 -3.80 17.33
CA ARG A 123 -4.06 -4.07 17.14
C ARG A 123 -3.44 -3.05 16.20
N GLN A 124 -2.22 -2.64 16.54
CA GLN A 124 -1.47 -1.69 15.72
C GLN A 124 -0.78 -2.41 14.57
N THR A 125 -0.80 -1.81 13.39
CA THR A 125 -0.05 -2.30 12.24
C THR A 125 1.43 -1.94 12.41
N GLY A 126 2.24 -2.93 12.77
CA GLY A 126 3.71 -2.76 12.88
C GLY A 126 4.44 -3.05 11.57
N CYS A 127 3.81 -3.81 10.67
CA CYS A 127 4.34 -4.12 9.34
C CYS A 127 3.22 -4.06 8.29
N LEU A 128 3.47 -3.31 7.22
CA LEU A 128 2.71 -3.39 5.99
C LEU A 128 3.43 -4.33 5.04
N VAL A 129 2.71 -5.31 4.51
CA VAL A 129 3.22 -6.19 3.46
C VAL A 129 2.49 -5.90 2.16
N ILE A 130 3.23 -5.55 1.13
CA ILE A 130 2.72 -5.47 -0.23
C ILE A 130 3.10 -6.76 -0.95
N VAL A 131 2.08 -7.51 -1.36
CA VAL A 131 2.25 -8.63 -2.30
C VAL A 131 1.74 -8.16 -3.65
N GLU A 132 2.59 -8.21 -4.64
CA GLU A 132 2.28 -7.77 -6.00
C GLU A 132 2.20 -8.95 -6.95
N ALA A 133 1.16 -8.96 -7.79
CA ALA A 133 0.99 -9.85 -8.93
C ALA A 133 0.94 -9.03 -10.22
N GLU A 134 1.76 -9.42 -11.20
CA GLU A 134 1.81 -8.80 -12.53
C GLU A 134 1.29 -9.75 -13.60
N PHE A 135 0.63 -9.20 -14.60
CA PHE A 135 0.06 -9.93 -15.74
C PHE A 135 0.64 -9.46 -17.08
N ASP A 136 0.63 -10.36 -18.06
CA ASP A 136 1.21 -10.19 -19.39
C ASP A 136 0.47 -9.21 -20.32
N GLY A 137 -0.60 -8.57 -19.82
CA GLY A 137 -1.34 -7.52 -20.53
C GLY A 137 -2.59 -7.08 -19.77
N PRO A 138 -3.26 -6.04 -20.26
CA PRO A 138 -4.44 -5.46 -19.63
C PRO A 138 -5.63 -6.42 -19.66
N ASP A 139 -6.12 -6.83 -18.49
CA ASP A 139 -7.36 -7.60 -18.33
C ASP A 139 -7.97 -7.39 -16.95
N PRO A 140 -8.91 -6.43 -16.76
CA PRO A 140 -9.56 -6.17 -15.48
C PRO A 140 -10.38 -7.34 -14.94
N ALA A 141 -10.88 -8.22 -15.80
CA ALA A 141 -11.63 -9.40 -15.38
C ALA A 141 -10.67 -10.44 -14.78
N ARG A 142 -9.52 -10.64 -15.41
CA ARG A 142 -8.46 -11.53 -14.94
C ARG A 142 -7.91 -11.11 -13.58
N GLN A 143 -7.66 -9.82 -13.37
CA GLN A 143 -7.22 -9.29 -12.07
C GLN A 143 -8.19 -9.68 -10.94
N ARG A 144 -9.48 -9.44 -11.16
CA ARG A 144 -10.52 -9.76 -10.18
C ARG A 144 -10.64 -11.27 -9.94
N ALA A 145 -10.63 -12.05 -11.01
CA ALA A 145 -10.68 -13.52 -10.92
C ALA A 145 -9.47 -14.10 -10.18
N TRP A 146 -8.27 -13.52 -10.37
CA TRP A 146 -7.10 -13.90 -9.59
C TRP A 146 -7.31 -13.61 -8.09
N VAL A 147 -7.79 -12.43 -7.73
CA VAL A 147 -8.11 -12.09 -6.33
C VAL A 147 -9.14 -13.07 -5.76
N ASP A 148 -10.19 -13.40 -6.51
CA ASP A 148 -11.21 -14.36 -6.07
C ASP A 148 -10.60 -15.76 -5.85
N THR A 149 -9.65 -16.18 -6.71
CA THR A 149 -8.89 -17.43 -6.51
C THR A 149 -8.05 -17.40 -5.22
N VAL A 150 -7.47 -16.25 -4.85
CA VAL A 150 -6.79 -16.09 -3.56
C VAL A 150 -7.76 -16.31 -2.40
N PHE A 151 -8.95 -15.71 -2.47
CA PHE A 151 -9.97 -15.89 -1.42
C PHE A 151 -10.50 -17.32 -1.35
N GLU A 152 -10.63 -18.01 -2.48
CA GLU A 152 -10.94 -19.46 -2.51
C GLU A 152 -9.82 -20.28 -1.85
N ALA A 153 -8.56 -19.93 -2.09
CA ALA A 153 -7.41 -20.60 -1.45
C ALA A 153 -7.36 -20.35 0.06
N LEU A 154 -7.78 -19.17 0.52
CA LEU A 154 -7.91 -18.88 1.95
C LEU A 154 -9.05 -19.71 2.60
N GLY A 155 -10.14 -20.02 1.88
CA GLY A 155 -11.28 -20.80 2.36
C GLY A 155 -12.28 -20.00 3.18
N GLU A 156 -13.48 -20.58 3.42
CA GLU A 156 -14.59 -19.92 4.12
C GLU A 156 -14.32 -19.65 5.61
N ALA A 157 -13.44 -20.44 6.22
CA ALA A 157 -13.07 -20.35 7.62
C ALA A 157 -11.69 -19.69 7.82
N ALA A 158 -11.26 -18.85 6.88
CA ALA A 158 -9.93 -18.27 6.92
C ALA A 158 -9.79 -17.34 8.14
N GLU A 159 -9.40 -17.93 9.26
CA GLU A 159 -8.75 -17.15 10.31
C GLU A 159 -7.48 -16.55 9.72
N LEU A 160 -7.31 -15.24 9.87
CA LEU A 160 -6.05 -14.62 9.52
C LEU A 160 -4.91 -15.34 10.27
N PRO A 161 -3.76 -15.57 9.64
CA PRO A 161 -2.61 -16.12 10.35
C PRO A 161 -2.29 -15.32 11.60
N ALA A 162 -1.68 -15.96 12.60
CA ALA A 162 -1.27 -15.28 13.83
C ALA A 162 -0.49 -14.01 13.51
N GLY A 163 -0.91 -12.88 14.06
CA GLY A 163 -0.35 -11.55 13.75
C GLY A 163 -0.88 -10.90 12.47
N GLY A 164 -1.65 -11.58 11.64
CA GLY A 164 -2.38 -10.98 10.53
C GLY A 164 -3.52 -10.10 11.04
N ILE A 165 -3.70 -8.92 10.47
CA ILE A 165 -4.71 -7.95 10.90
C ILE A 165 -5.79 -7.76 9.83
N ALA A 166 -5.39 -7.44 8.62
CA ALA A 166 -6.28 -7.22 7.48
C ALA A 166 -5.53 -7.39 6.16
N ALA A 167 -6.27 -7.62 5.08
CA ALA A 167 -5.75 -7.66 3.73
C ALA A 167 -6.71 -6.92 2.79
N HIS A 168 -6.16 -6.04 1.94
CA HIS A 168 -6.92 -5.20 1.04
C HIS A 168 -6.37 -5.34 -0.38
N PHE A 169 -7.12 -6.02 -1.23
CA PHE A 169 -6.73 -6.27 -2.61
C PHE A 169 -7.18 -5.13 -3.51
N HIS A 170 -6.20 -4.52 -4.16
CA HIS A 170 -6.39 -3.43 -5.09
C HIS A 170 -6.02 -3.89 -6.50
N VAL A 171 -6.88 -3.61 -7.47
CA VAL A 171 -6.65 -3.86 -8.90
C VAL A 171 -6.19 -2.58 -9.57
N SER A 172 -5.15 -2.65 -10.41
CA SER A 172 -4.67 -1.47 -11.13
C SER A 172 -5.64 -1.06 -12.23
N THR A 173 -5.79 0.23 -12.43
CA THR A 173 -6.74 0.77 -13.44
C THR A 173 -6.30 0.51 -14.89
N ASP A 174 -5.03 0.16 -15.10
CA ASP A 174 -4.49 -0.25 -16.40
C ASP A 174 -4.71 -1.74 -16.70
N GLY A 175 -5.25 -2.50 -15.75
CA GLY A 175 -5.58 -3.92 -15.95
C GLY A 175 -4.41 -4.89 -15.84
N THR A 176 -3.21 -4.45 -15.41
CA THR A 176 -1.98 -5.26 -15.48
C THR A 176 -1.45 -5.76 -14.14
N ARG A 177 -1.93 -5.22 -13.01
CA ARG A 177 -1.37 -5.50 -11.68
C ARG A 177 -2.45 -5.66 -10.62
N VAL A 178 -2.14 -6.44 -9.61
CA VAL A 178 -2.87 -6.48 -8.33
C VAL A 178 -1.88 -6.28 -7.22
N ILE A 179 -2.24 -5.49 -6.23
CA ILE A 179 -1.52 -5.45 -4.95
C ILE A 179 -2.43 -5.90 -3.82
N ASN A 180 -1.89 -6.71 -2.92
CA ASN A 180 -2.46 -6.94 -1.61
C ASN A 180 -1.75 -6.03 -0.61
N TYR A 181 -2.46 -5.04 -0.09
CA TYR A 181 -2.06 -4.20 1.03
C TYR A 181 -2.43 -4.94 2.32
N ALA A 182 -1.49 -5.68 2.89
CA ALA A 182 -1.72 -6.55 4.04
C ALA A 182 -1.11 -5.96 5.32
N GLU A 183 -1.95 -5.81 6.33
CA GLU A 183 -1.57 -5.28 7.64
C GLU A 183 -1.20 -6.43 8.59
N TRP A 184 -0.06 -6.31 9.25
CA TRP A 184 0.49 -7.29 10.18
C TRP A 184 0.96 -6.62 11.48
N GLU A 185 0.93 -7.35 12.59
CA GLU A 185 1.49 -6.85 13.86
C GLU A 185 3.01 -6.61 13.75
N SER A 186 3.72 -7.49 13.02
CA SER A 186 5.15 -7.31 12.75
C SER A 186 5.60 -8.10 11.51
N ALA A 187 6.80 -7.81 11.04
CA ALA A 187 7.46 -8.57 9.96
C ALA A 187 7.69 -10.03 10.33
N GLU A 188 8.05 -10.30 11.58
CA GLU A 188 8.29 -11.65 12.12
C GLU A 188 7.02 -12.50 12.05
N HIS A 189 5.84 -11.94 12.37
CA HIS A 189 4.57 -12.66 12.24
C HIS A 189 4.30 -13.04 10.79
N HIS A 190 4.52 -12.16 9.83
CA HIS A 190 4.37 -12.49 8.42
C HIS A 190 5.36 -13.58 7.97
N ILE A 191 6.63 -13.49 8.38
CA ILE A 191 7.65 -14.49 8.05
C ILE A 191 7.27 -15.85 8.65
N ALA A 192 6.81 -15.88 9.91
CA ALA A 192 6.36 -17.09 10.56
C ALA A 192 5.14 -17.70 9.88
N ALA A 193 4.21 -16.89 9.41
CA ALA A 193 3.03 -17.34 8.68
C ALA A 193 3.40 -18.03 7.35
N LEU A 194 4.37 -17.48 6.61
CA LEU A 194 4.87 -18.10 5.37
C LEU A 194 5.65 -19.40 5.62
N ALA A 195 6.30 -19.53 6.77
CA ALA A 195 7.07 -20.72 7.15
C ALA A 195 6.21 -21.77 7.87
N ALA A 196 4.95 -21.47 8.18
CA ALA A 196 4.08 -22.40 8.92
C ALA A 196 3.80 -23.68 8.11
N PRO A 197 3.83 -24.85 8.74
CA PRO A 197 3.50 -26.10 8.05
C PRO A 197 2.01 -26.19 7.72
N GLY A 198 1.67 -26.96 6.69
CA GLY A 198 0.30 -27.22 6.26
C GLY A 198 -0.13 -26.33 5.09
N ASP A 199 -1.43 -26.06 5.00
CA ASP A 199 -2.06 -25.36 3.86
C ASP A 199 -2.16 -23.84 4.07
N GLY A 200 -1.24 -23.25 4.87
CA GLY A 200 -1.20 -21.82 5.17
C GLY A 200 -0.92 -20.95 3.95
N VAL A 201 -0.94 -19.62 4.17
CA VAL A 201 -0.73 -18.62 3.12
C VAL A 201 0.58 -18.87 2.38
N GLY A 202 0.52 -19.00 1.06
CA GLY A 202 1.71 -19.21 0.21
C GLY A 202 2.30 -20.61 0.30
N SER A 203 1.61 -21.59 0.91
CA SER A 203 2.08 -22.98 0.96
C SER A 203 2.09 -23.65 -0.43
N PRO A 204 2.87 -24.73 -0.63
CA PRO A 204 2.87 -25.50 -1.88
C PRO A 204 1.65 -26.46 -1.97
N SER A 205 0.50 -26.04 -1.46
CA SER A 205 -0.73 -26.84 -1.55
C SER A 205 -1.43 -26.61 -2.90
N PRO A 206 -2.23 -27.56 -3.40
CA PRO A 206 -2.94 -27.43 -4.69
C PRO A 206 -3.84 -26.19 -4.78
N ARG A 207 -4.29 -25.67 -3.64
CA ARG A 207 -5.06 -24.41 -3.58
C ARG A 207 -4.21 -23.21 -3.94
N TRP A 208 -2.99 -23.15 -3.36
CA TRP A 208 -2.06 -22.04 -3.59
C TRP A 208 -1.30 -22.19 -4.92
N GLU A 209 -1.09 -23.42 -5.43
CA GLU A 209 -0.57 -23.63 -6.79
C GLU A 209 -1.43 -22.93 -7.83
N ARG A 210 -2.77 -22.97 -7.72
CA ARG A 210 -3.67 -22.24 -8.63
C ARG A 210 -3.52 -20.72 -8.57
N VAL A 211 -3.08 -20.19 -7.44
CA VAL A 211 -2.80 -18.77 -7.29
C VAL A 211 -1.46 -18.41 -7.91
N HIS A 212 -0.44 -19.26 -7.67
CA HIS A 212 0.94 -19.00 -8.14
C HIS A 212 1.08 -19.22 -9.65
N ASP A 213 0.41 -20.25 -10.19
CA ASP A 213 0.45 -20.61 -11.60
C ASP A 213 -0.75 -20.06 -12.38
N TYR A 214 -1.31 -18.94 -11.92
CA TYR A 214 -2.48 -18.35 -12.55
C TYR A 214 -2.16 -17.88 -13.99
N PRO A 215 -3.06 -18.17 -14.97
CA PRO A 215 -2.82 -17.82 -16.37
C PRO A 215 -2.51 -16.35 -16.61
N GLY A 216 -1.44 -16.09 -17.33
CA GLY A 216 -0.99 -14.74 -17.70
C GLY A 216 -0.16 -14.03 -16.62
N MET A 217 0.17 -14.68 -15.50
CA MET A 217 1.17 -14.12 -14.57
C MET A 217 2.56 -14.11 -15.23
N THR A 218 3.29 -13.01 -15.06
CA THR A 218 4.64 -12.84 -15.64
C THR A 218 5.74 -13.35 -14.74
N GLY A 219 5.43 -13.68 -13.48
CA GLY A 219 6.43 -13.91 -12.44
C GLY A 219 7.13 -12.62 -11.97
N GLY A 220 6.70 -11.47 -12.50
CA GLY A 220 7.01 -10.15 -11.94
C GLY A 220 6.22 -9.90 -10.67
N GLY A 221 6.59 -8.82 -9.97
CA GLY A 221 6.04 -8.53 -8.66
C GLY A 221 6.86 -9.17 -7.54
N GLY A 222 6.33 -9.13 -6.33
CA GLY A 222 7.09 -9.63 -5.17
C GLY A 222 6.37 -9.42 -3.85
N VAL A 223 7.08 -9.77 -2.80
CA VAL A 223 6.65 -9.58 -1.41
C VAL A 223 7.57 -8.57 -0.75
N HIS A 224 7.05 -7.40 -0.46
CA HIS A 224 7.80 -6.29 0.13
C HIS A 224 7.24 -5.94 1.50
N ARG A 225 8.12 -5.82 2.50
CA ARG A 225 7.76 -5.45 3.86
C ARG A 225 8.19 -4.03 4.15
N TYR A 226 7.31 -3.32 4.83
CA TYR A 226 7.50 -1.91 5.16
C TYR A 226 7.10 -1.66 6.60
N THR A 227 7.81 -0.76 7.26
CA THR A 227 7.43 -0.21 8.55
C THR A 227 6.63 1.08 8.36
N PRO A 228 5.47 1.27 9.01
CA PRO A 228 4.75 2.55 8.99
C PRO A 228 5.65 3.70 9.47
N ALA A 229 5.71 4.78 8.71
CA ALA A 229 6.55 5.94 9.02
C ALA A 229 5.75 7.22 9.21
N LEU A 230 4.78 7.48 8.35
CA LEU A 230 3.87 8.62 8.40
C LEU A 230 2.49 8.20 7.89
N SER A 231 1.45 8.71 8.53
CA SER A 231 0.11 8.74 7.97
C SER A 231 -0.54 10.07 8.31
N MET A 232 -1.30 10.63 7.38
CA MET A 232 -1.97 11.91 7.58
C MET A 232 -3.24 12.03 6.73
N GLU A 233 -4.14 12.86 7.20
CA GLU A 233 -5.40 13.20 6.55
C GLU A 233 -5.74 14.67 6.77
N PRO A 234 -6.75 15.24 6.04
CA PRO A 234 -7.19 16.60 6.31
C PRO A 234 -7.73 16.72 7.74
N GLY A 235 -7.18 17.64 8.53
CA GLY A 235 -7.70 17.93 9.86
C GLY A 235 -9.16 18.38 9.79
N VAL A 236 -9.97 17.98 10.76
CA VAL A 236 -11.35 18.45 10.87
C VAL A 236 -11.29 19.97 11.10
N GLY A 237 -11.91 20.74 10.21
CA GLY A 237 -12.01 22.19 10.39
C GLY A 237 -12.81 22.46 11.66
N GLY A 238 -12.18 23.15 12.63
CA GLY A 238 -12.87 23.68 13.80
C GLY A 238 -13.83 24.81 13.44
#